data_b75eab2c7ca7522249a933f5c46718bf
#
_entry.id   b75eab2c7ca7522249a933f5c46718bf
#
_cell.length_a   1.000
_cell.length_b   1.000
_cell.length_c   1.000
_cell.angle_alpha   90.00
_cell.angle_beta   90.00
_cell.angle_gamma   90.00
#
_symmetry.space_group_name_H-M   'P 1'
#
loop_
_entity.id
_entity.type
_entity.pdbx_description
1 polymer ?
#
loop_
_entity_poly.entity_id
_entity_poly.type
_entity_poly.pdbx_seq_one_letter_code
_entity_poly.pdbx_strand_id
1 'polypeptide(L)'
;WKIPLDAKDVFRRKAPPSKRETAFYLLIDRSGSMGAGIGGGNSKLFTALATAAVLEEALKGIAYTKIVAFDGGTNAVEHCVIKDFDQKEIGSRCMDAMTQIAAGNGNKDGYSIRAAALDLAKRTERRKILMVLSDGLPSGYFSEAEAIDDVRTAVQAARRRGLLVIPIIYTARTDENVDAYRRMYEKSMIFADSVGMLGEFERLLMKLVR
;
A
#
# COMPACT_ATOMS: atom_id res chain seq x y z
N TRP A 1 -32.54 17.94 -46.35
CA TRP A 1 -31.98 17.70 -44.99
C TRP A 1 -30.53 18.19 -45.00
N LYS A 2 -30.30 19.39 -44.45
CA LYS A 2 -28.94 19.91 -44.27
C LYS A 2 -28.54 19.55 -42.82
N ILE A 3 -27.58 18.64 -42.66
CA ILE A 3 -26.93 18.37 -41.37
C ILE A 3 -26.02 19.58 -41.09
N PRO A 4 -26.16 20.25 -39.95
CA PRO A 4 -25.25 21.35 -39.60
C PRO A 4 -23.81 20.81 -39.54
N LEU A 5 -22.90 21.45 -40.29
CA LEU A 5 -21.48 21.08 -40.32
C LEU A 5 -20.73 21.34 -38.99
N ASP A 6 -21.40 21.90 -37.99
CA ASP A 6 -20.82 22.18 -36.66
C ASP A 6 -21.12 21.14 -35.60
N ALA A 7 -21.70 20.00 -35.96
CA ALA A 7 -21.87 18.90 -35.01
C ALA A 7 -20.53 18.21 -34.72
N LYS A 8 -19.66 18.86 -33.93
CA LYS A 8 -18.40 18.29 -33.45
C LYS A 8 -18.56 17.02 -32.61
N ASP A 9 -19.79 16.61 -32.30
CA ASP A 9 -20.10 15.48 -31.42
C ASP A 9 -20.60 14.21 -32.13
N VAL A 10 -20.78 14.23 -33.46
CA VAL A 10 -21.38 13.10 -34.20
C VAL A 10 -20.43 11.90 -34.33
N PHE A 11 -19.14 12.07 -34.09
CA PHE A 11 -18.12 11.00 -34.20
C PHE A 11 -17.19 10.88 -33.01
N ARG A 12 -17.64 11.14 -31.78
CA ARG A 12 -16.88 10.71 -30.62
C ARG A 12 -16.93 9.19 -30.56
N ARG A 13 -15.96 8.54 -31.19
CA ARG A 13 -15.59 7.19 -30.81
C ARG A 13 -15.26 7.23 -29.32
N LYS A 14 -16.07 6.56 -28.48
CA LYS A 14 -15.60 6.18 -27.15
C LYS A 14 -14.33 5.37 -27.40
N ALA A 15 -13.17 5.93 -27.11
CA ALA A 15 -11.95 5.15 -27.08
C ALA A 15 -12.23 3.92 -26.20
N PRO A 16 -11.83 2.72 -26.61
CA PRO A 16 -11.93 1.57 -25.72
C PRO A 16 -11.25 1.96 -24.40
N PRO A 17 -11.80 1.55 -23.24
CA PRO A 17 -11.21 1.90 -21.97
C PRO A 17 -9.72 1.52 -22.03
N SER A 18 -8.85 2.49 -21.78
CA SER A 18 -7.41 2.25 -21.78
C SER A 18 -7.13 1.07 -20.84
N LYS A 19 -6.43 0.05 -21.33
CA LYS A 19 -6.06 -1.10 -20.51
C LYS A 19 -5.30 -0.57 -19.29
N ARG A 20 -5.78 -0.87 -18.09
CA ARG A 20 -5.08 -0.50 -16.86
C ARG A 20 -3.72 -1.20 -16.87
N GLU A 21 -2.65 -0.43 -16.85
CA GLU A 21 -1.28 -0.96 -16.96
C GLU A 21 -0.56 -1.06 -15.60
N THR A 22 -1.26 -0.72 -14.52
CA THR A 22 -0.68 -0.66 -13.18
C THR A 22 -1.49 -1.51 -12.21
N ALA A 23 -0.79 -2.28 -11.39
CA ALA A 23 -1.34 -2.99 -10.25
C ALA A 23 -0.69 -2.49 -8.95
N PHE A 24 -1.52 -2.16 -7.96
CA PHE A 24 -1.11 -1.77 -6.61
C PHE A 24 -1.47 -2.87 -5.62
N TYR A 25 -0.54 -3.21 -4.75
CA TYR A 25 -0.78 -4.03 -3.58
C TYR A 25 -0.55 -3.17 -2.33
N LEU A 26 -1.59 -2.94 -1.55
CA LEU A 26 -1.54 -2.21 -0.28
C LEU A 26 -1.44 -3.23 0.84
N LEU A 27 -0.27 -3.31 1.46
CA LEU A 27 0.05 -4.21 2.56
C LEU A 27 0.06 -3.41 3.85
N ILE A 28 -0.92 -3.63 4.73
CA ILE A 28 -1.16 -2.84 5.94
C ILE A 28 -0.75 -3.64 7.16
N ASP A 29 0.20 -3.13 7.91
CA ASP A 29 0.56 -3.62 9.23
C ASP A 29 -0.60 -3.38 10.21
N ARG A 30 -1.04 -4.44 10.88
CA ARG A 30 -2.00 -4.36 12.00
C ARG A 30 -1.42 -4.85 13.32
N SER A 31 -0.11 -4.78 13.49
CA SER A 31 0.55 -5.10 14.74
C SER A 31 0.05 -4.26 15.92
N GLY A 32 0.37 -4.67 17.15
CA GLY A 32 -0.11 -4.01 18.36
C GLY A 32 0.26 -2.52 18.42
N SER A 33 1.44 -2.12 17.94
CA SER A 33 1.88 -0.73 17.89
C SER A 33 1.02 0.17 16.99
N MET A 34 0.39 -0.39 15.96
CA MET A 34 -0.56 0.30 15.09
C MET A 34 -1.86 0.70 15.81
N GLY A 35 -2.15 0.11 16.97
CA GLY A 35 -3.26 0.53 17.84
C GLY A 35 -3.03 1.86 18.55
N ALA A 36 -1.77 2.34 18.65
CA ALA A 36 -1.45 3.60 19.28
C ALA A 36 -2.00 4.79 18.50
N GLY A 37 -2.30 5.89 19.22
CA GLY A 37 -2.77 7.14 18.61
C GLY A 37 -1.68 7.84 17.79
N ILE A 38 -2.09 8.42 16.67
CA ILE A 38 -1.31 9.37 15.90
C ILE A 38 -2.08 10.68 15.87
N GLY A 39 -1.56 11.76 16.32
CA GLY A 39 -2.20 13.08 16.43
C GLY A 39 -3.69 13.17 16.02
N GLY A 40 -4.53 13.83 16.79
CA GLY A 40 -5.97 13.96 16.46
C GLY A 40 -6.89 12.83 16.95
N GLY A 41 -6.41 11.89 17.77
CA GLY A 41 -7.26 10.90 18.47
C GLY A 41 -7.52 9.59 17.74
N ASN A 42 -7.14 9.45 16.48
CA ASN A 42 -7.25 8.20 15.72
C ASN A 42 -6.03 7.31 15.92
N SER A 43 -6.20 6.00 15.84
CA SER A 43 -5.07 5.07 15.83
C SER A 43 -4.33 5.11 14.47
N LYS A 44 -3.07 4.71 14.47
CA LYS A 44 -2.26 4.56 13.25
C LYS A 44 -2.93 3.57 12.29
N LEU A 45 -3.48 2.47 12.81
CA LEU A 45 -4.21 1.48 12.02
C LEU A 45 -5.43 2.09 11.32
N PHE A 46 -6.24 2.87 12.06
CA PHE A 46 -7.37 3.57 11.46
C PHE A 46 -6.90 4.50 10.33
N THR A 47 -5.84 5.25 10.57
CA THR A 47 -5.28 6.18 9.58
C THR A 47 -4.74 5.42 8.35
N ALA A 48 -4.09 4.27 8.55
CA ALA A 48 -3.60 3.43 7.45
C ALA A 48 -4.74 2.83 6.61
N LEU A 49 -5.80 2.34 7.26
CA LEU A 49 -7.00 1.83 6.59
C LEU A 49 -7.72 2.95 5.82
N ALA A 50 -7.86 4.13 6.41
CA ALA A 50 -8.43 5.30 5.74
C ALA A 50 -7.58 5.72 4.53
N THR A 51 -6.26 5.71 4.67
CA THR A 51 -5.33 5.97 3.54
C THR A 51 -5.55 4.96 2.42
N ALA A 52 -5.67 3.68 2.74
CA ALA A 52 -5.91 2.64 1.74
C ALA A 52 -7.26 2.83 1.02
N ALA A 53 -8.31 3.22 1.74
CA ALA A 53 -9.63 3.50 1.15
C ALA A 53 -9.59 4.71 0.21
N VAL A 54 -8.93 5.79 0.61
CA VAL A 54 -8.74 7.00 -0.23
C VAL A 54 -7.95 6.66 -1.49
N LEU A 55 -6.89 5.86 -1.36
CA LEU A 55 -6.10 5.40 -2.49
C LEU A 55 -6.91 4.57 -3.46
N GLU A 56 -7.68 3.63 -2.96
CA GLU A 56 -8.53 2.80 -3.80
C GLU A 56 -9.50 3.66 -4.61
N GLU A 57 -10.16 4.63 -4.00
CA GLU A 57 -11.07 5.52 -4.72
C GLU A 57 -10.33 6.38 -5.76
N ALA A 58 -9.15 6.90 -5.42
CA ALA A 58 -8.33 7.68 -6.34
C ALA A 58 -7.81 6.86 -7.53
N LEU A 59 -7.55 5.57 -7.34
CA LEU A 59 -7.05 4.65 -8.36
C LEU A 59 -8.16 3.95 -9.14
N LYS A 60 -9.41 4.15 -8.76
CA LYS A 60 -10.58 3.56 -9.41
C LYS A 60 -10.62 3.86 -10.90
N GLY A 61 -10.70 2.83 -11.71
CA GLY A 61 -10.66 2.98 -13.17
C GLY A 61 -9.25 3.16 -13.78
N ILE A 62 -8.24 3.49 -12.98
CA ILE A 62 -6.86 3.78 -13.41
C ILE A 62 -5.95 2.56 -13.22
N ALA A 63 -6.07 1.88 -12.08
CA ALA A 63 -5.24 0.74 -11.73
C ALA A 63 -6.06 -0.43 -11.17
N TYR A 64 -5.43 -1.60 -11.05
CA TYR A 64 -5.94 -2.70 -10.24
C TYR A 64 -5.34 -2.61 -8.85
N THR A 65 -6.15 -2.86 -7.83
CA THR A 65 -5.73 -2.73 -6.44
C THR A 65 -6.08 -3.97 -5.63
N LYS A 66 -5.19 -4.35 -4.74
CA LYS A 66 -5.42 -5.36 -3.69
C LYS A 66 -5.04 -4.76 -2.34
N ILE A 67 -5.85 -5.00 -1.32
CA ILE A 67 -5.65 -4.49 0.03
C ILE A 67 -5.63 -5.68 0.99
N VAL A 68 -4.54 -5.81 1.72
CA VAL A 68 -4.33 -6.89 2.69
C VAL A 68 -3.78 -6.31 3.98
N ALA A 69 -4.40 -6.64 5.11
CA ALA A 69 -3.84 -6.38 6.41
C ALA A 69 -3.07 -7.62 6.90
N PHE A 70 -1.93 -7.42 7.56
CA PHE A 70 -1.13 -8.52 8.09
C PHE A 70 -0.79 -8.33 9.57
N ASP A 71 -0.61 -9.44 10.25
CA ASP A 71 -0.18 -9.55 11.63
C ASP A 71 0.75 -10.76 11.74
N GLY A 72 1.68 -10.74 12.66
CA GLY A 72 2.63 -11.83 12.83
C GLY A 72 2.94 -12.11 14.28
N GLY A 73 2.45 -13.23 14.79
CA GLY A 73 2.90 -13.80 16.05
C GLY A 73 4.22 -14.56 15.92
N THR A 74 4.66 -15.17 17.01
CA THR A 74 5.94 -15.92 17.09
C THR A 74 6.00 -17.06 16.07
N ASN A 75 4.89 -17.75 15.81
CA ASN A 75 4.84 -18.99 15.04
C ASN A 75 4.03 -18.89 13.74
N ALA A 76 3.29 -17.82 13.50
CA ALA A 76 2.44 -17.68 12.33
C ALA A 76 2.32 -16.21 11.89
N VAL A 77 2.15 -16.01 10.60
CA VAL A 77 1.77 -14.73 10.01
C VAL A 77 0.38 -14.89 9.42
N GLU A 78 -0.50 -13.98 9.76
CA GLU A 78 -1.88 -13.92 9.27
C GLU A 78 -2.01 -12.82 8.22
N HIS A 79 -2.65 -13.13 7.10
CA HIS A 79 -3.00 -12.17 6.06
C HIS A 79 -4.51 -12.12 5.91
N CYS A 80 -5.10 -10.97 6.25
CA CYS A 80 -6.50 -10.69 6.07
C CYS A 80 -6.72 -9.92 4.76
N VAL A 81 -7.31 -10.57 3.76
CA VAL A 81 -7.62 -9.94 2.47
C VAL A 81 -8.87 -9.08 2.63
N ILE A 82 -8.72 -7.77 2.53
CA ILE A 82 -9.81 -6.79 2.58
C ILE A 82 -10.44 -6.65 1.20
N LYS A 83 -9.61 -6.52 0.16
CA LYS A 83 -10.03 -6.40 -1.24
C LYS A 83 -9.06 -7.17 -2.13
N ASP A 84 -9.57 -7.94 -3.07
CA ASP A 84 -8.74 -8.60 -4.08
C ASP A 84 -8.75 -7.86 -5.42
N PHE A 85 -7.82 -8.19 -6.32
CA PHE A 85 -7.63 -7.57 -7.63
C PHE A 85 -8.83 -7.72 -8.57
N ASP A 86 -9.61 -8.78 -8.43
CA ASP A 86 -10.80 -9.06 -9.25
C ASP A 86 -12.02 -8.22 -8.85
N GLN A 87 -12.01 -7.63 -7.67
CA GLN A 87 -13.05 -6.75 -7.19
C GLN A 87 -12.87 -5.34 -7.77
N LYS A 88 -13.93 -4.80 -8.37
CA LYS A 88 -13.89 -3.48 -9.06
C LYS A 88 -13.73 -2.29 -8.11
N GLU A 89 -14.27 -2.42 -6.89
CA GLU A 89 -14.30 -1.35 -5.89
C GLU A 89 -14.43 -1.92 -4.47
N ILE A 90 -14.24 -1.06 -3.49
CA ILE A 90 -14.56 -1.38 -2.10
C ILE A 90 -16.09 -1.38 -1.95
N GLY A 91 -16.66 -2.59 -1.88
CA GLY A 91 -18.08 -2.78 -1.55
C GLY A 91 -18.31 -2.82 -0.03
N SER A 92 -19.58 -2.99 0.36
CA SER A 92 -19.97 -3.07 1.78
C SER A 92 -19.16 -4.11 2.56
N ARG A 93 -18.94 -5.30 1.99
CA ARG A 93 -18.13 -6.36 2.63
C ARG A 93 -16.69 -5.92 2.94
N CYS A 94 -16.07 -5.15 2.05
CA CYS A 94 -14.72 -4.64 2.29
C CYS A 94 -14.74 -3.57 3.38
N MET A 95 -15.75 -2.70 3.40
CA MET A 95 -15.94 -1.71 4.46
C MET A 95 -16.19 -2.38 5.81
N ASP A 96 -17.05 -3.38 5.85
CA ASP A 96 -17.30 -4.18 7.06
C ASP A 96 -16.00 -4.85 7.55
N ALA A 97 -15.23 -5.45 6.65
CA ALA A 97 -13.93 -6.03 6.97
C ALA A 97 -12.97 -4.98 7.56
N MET A 98 -12.88 -3.78 6.96
CA MET A 98 -12.03 -2.70 7.47
C MET A 98 -12.42 -2.27 8.91
N THR A 99 -13.72 -2.22 9.21
CA THR A 99 -14.19 -1.84 10.56
C THR A 99 -13.95 -2.92 11.61
N GLN A 100 -13.78 -4.17 11.20
CA GLN A 100 -13.52 -5.30 12.10
C GLN A 100 -12.04 -5.57 12.32
N ILE A 101 -11.15 -4.96 11.52
CA ILE A 101 -9.72 -5.12 11.69
C ILE A 101 -9.27 -4.38 12.94
N ALA A 102 -8.75 -5.14 13.90
CA ALA A 102 -8.15 -4.63 15.13
C ALA A 102 -6.63 -4.79 15.08
N ALA A 103 -5.94 -3.97 15.89
CA ALA A 103 -4.51 -4.15 16.13
C ALA A 103 -4.27 -5.50 16.83
N GLY A 104 -3.30 -6.23 16.32
CA GLY A 104 -2.98 -7.59 16.75
C GLY A 104 -1.71 -7.69 17.59
N ASN A 105 -0.88 -8.67 17.27
CA ASN A 105 0.32 -9.00 18.04
C ASN A 105 1.57 -8.29 17.51
N GLY A 106 2.40 -9.00 16.78
CA GLY A 106 3.64 -8.52 16.21
C GLY A 106 3.58 -8.33 14.70
N ASN A 107 4.70 -7.99 14.11
CA ASN A 107 4.83 -7.88 12.67
C ASN A 107 6.09 -8.58 12.17
N LYS A 108 5.92 -9.47 11.21
CA LYS A 108 7.00 -10.09 10.42
C LYS A 108 6.96 -9.52 9.00
N ASP A 109 7.36 -8.26 8.88
CA ASP A 109 7.25 -7.49 7.63
C ASP A 109 7.95 -8.18 6.46
N GLY A 110 9.16 -8.70 6.66
CA GLY A 110 9.91 -9.34 5.60
C GLY A 110 9.17 -10.54 4.99
N TYR A 111 8.52 -11.36 5.83
CA TYR A 111 7.68 -12.46 5.36
C TYR A 111 6.49 -11.95 4.55
N SER A 112 5.78 -10.96 5.08
CA SER A 112 4.57 -10.41 4.46
C SER A 112 4.89 -9.69 3.16
N ILE A 113 6.02 -8.97 3.09
CA ILE A 113 6.52 -8.35 1.86
C ILE A 113 6.83 -9.42 0.80
N ARG A 114 7.49 -10.53 1.17
CA ARG A 114 7.76 -11.64 0.22
C ARG A 114 6.47 -12.25 -0.31
N ALA A 115 5.51 -12.53 0.55
CA ALA A 115 4.22 -13.09 0.16
C ALA A 115 3.47 -12.16 -0.79
N ALA A 116 3.36 -10.87 -0.45
CA ALA A 116 2.73 -9.85 -1.29
C ALA A 116 3.46 -9.68 -2.63
N ALA A 117 4.80 -9.69 -2.62
CA ALA A 117 5.59 -9.57 -3.85
C ALA A 117 5.41 -10.78 -4.79
N LEU A 118 5.30 -11.99 -4.25
CA LEU A 118 5.03 -13.19 -5.04
C LEU A 118 3.62 -13.16 -5.66
N ASP A 119 2.64 -12.67 -4.92
CA ASP A 119 1.27 -12.55 -5.43
C ASP A 119 1.17 -11.46 -6.50
N LEU A 120 1.73 -10.28 -6.24
CA LEU A 120 1.77 -9.18 -7.19
C LEU A 120 2.58 -9.52 -8.45
N ALA A 121 3.62 -10.34 -8.34
CA ALA A 121 4.42 -10.77 -9.49
C ALA A 121 3.63 -11.59 -10.52
N LYS A 122 2.56 -12.29 -10.10
CA LYS A 122 1.68 -13.05 -10.99
C LYS A 122 0.83 -12.16 -11.92
N ARG A 123 0.72 -10.86 -11.60
CA ARG A 123 -0.05 -9.91 -12.39
C ARG A 123 0.63 -9.66 -13.74
N THR A 124 -0.18 -9.33 -14.74
CA THR A 124 0.29 -9.07 -16.12
C THR A 124 0.52 -7.60 -16.41
N GLU A 125 0.14 -6.71 -15.48
CA GLU A 125 0.31 -5.27 -15.63
C GLU A 125 1.80 -4.92 -15.72
N ARG A 126 2.09 -3.91 -16.53
CA ARG A 126 3.46 -3.44 -16.77
C ARG A 126 4.11 -2.86 -15.51
N ARG A 127 3.32 -2.12 -14.73
CA ARG A 127 3.78 -1.49 -13.48
C ARG A 127 3.19 -2.23 -12.29
N LYS A 128 4.03 -2.64 -11.37
CA LYS A 128 3.65 -3.38 -10.17
C LYS A 128 4.21 -2.67 -8.96
N ILE A 129 3.32 -2.20 -8.10
CA ILE A 129 3.67 -1.32 -6.97
C ILE A 129 3.18 -1.97 -5.69
N LEU A 130 4.11 -2.26 -4.80
CA LEU A 130 3.85 -2.73 -3.44
C LEU A 130 4.02 -1.57 -2.48
N MET A 131 2.93 -1.15 -1.84
CA MET A 131 2.93 -0.14 -0.79
C MET A 131 2.82 -0.84 0.56
N VAL A 132 3.75 -0.54 1.46
CA VAL A 132 3.79 -1.12 2.82
C VAL A 132 3.45 -0.01 3.81
N LEU A 133 2.32 -0.15 4.49
CA LEU A 133 1.80 0.80 5.47
C LEU A 133 2.10 0.24 6.87
N SER A 134 3.10 0.76 7.55
CA SER A 134 3.57 0.28 8.86
C SER A 134 4.04 1.45 9.73
N ASP A 135 4.13 1.24 11.04
CA ASP A 135 4.52 2.30 11.98
C ASP A 135 5.89 2.07 12.61
N GLY A 136 6.51 0.94 12.36
CA GLY A 136 7.62 0.60 13.18
C GLY A 136 8.64 -0.36 12.60
N LEU A 137 9.55 -0.70 13.49
CA LEU A 137 10.50 -1.76 13.26
C LEU A 137 9.78 -3.11 13.37
N PRO A 138 10.14 -4.08 12.52
CA PRO A 138 9.56 -5.41 12.59
C PRO A 138 9.83 -6.04 13.94
N SER A 139 8.85 -6.75 14.47
CA SER A 139 8.93 -7.49 15.73
C SER A 139 8.85 -9.01 15.48
N GLY A 140 9.07 -9.81 16.53
CA GLY A 140 9.02 -11.27 16.40
C GLY A 140 10.28 -11.91 15.83
N TYR A 141 11.40 -11.20 15.83
CA TYR A 141 12.75 -11.66 15.50
C TYR A 141 13.62 -11.78 16.76
N PHE A 142 14.77 -12.47 16.66
CA PHE A 142 15.70 -12.59 17.79
C PHE A 142 16.46 -11.29 18.07
N SER A 143 16.62 -10.46 17.06
CA SER A 143 17.27 -9.15 17.19
C SER A 143 16.73 -8.15 16.18
N GLU A 144 16.90 -6.86 16.49
CA GLU A 144 16.56 -5.77 15.58
C GLU A 144 17.38 -5.84 14.28
N ALA A 145 18.65 -6.21 14.36
CA ALA A 145 19.51 -6.35 13.20
C ALA A 145 19.01 -7.43 12.25
N GLU A 146 18.54 -8.57 12.77
CA GLU A 146 17.92 -9.64 11.97
C GLU A 146 16.61 -9.15 11.33
N ALA A 147 15.78 -8.44 12.08
CA ALA A 147 14.52 -7.88 11.60
C ALA A 147 14.76 -6.91 10.40
N ILE A 148 15.70 -5.99 10.55
CA ILE A 148 16.07 -5.03 9.50
C ILE A 148 16.62 -5.77 8.26
N ASP A 149 17.47 -6.77 8.45
CA ASP A 149 18.08 -7.54 7.36
C ASP A 149 17.05 -8.38 6.59
N ASP A 150 16.09 -8.96 7.29
CA ASP A 150 14.99 -9.73 6.68
C ASP A 150 14.11 -8.84 5.79
N VAL A 151 13.72 -7.65 6.27
CA VAL A 151 12.96 -6.68 5.48
C VAL A 151 13.76 -6.19 4.29
N ARG A 152 15.02 -5.82 4.50
CA ARG A 152 15.92 -5.39 3.42
C ARG A 152 16.01 -6.43 2.32
N THR A 153 16.22 -7.69 2.70
CA THR A 153 16.33 -8.82 1.76
C THR A 153 15.02 -9.03 1.01
N ALA A 154 13.86 -8.94 1.69
CA ALA A 154 12.55 -9.06 1.07
C ALA A 154 12.29 -7.93 0.05
N VAL A 155 12.61 -6.68 0.42
CA VAL A 155 12.47 -5.51 -0.46
C VAL A 155 13.35 -5.64 -1.69
N GLN A 156 14.62 -6.02 -1.52
CA GLN A 156 15.54 -6.23 -2.64
C GLN A 156 15.06 -7.36 -3.56
N ALA A 157 14.54 -8.46 -3.00
CA ALA A 157 13.99 -9.56 -3.78
C ALA A 157 12.74 -9.12 -4.58
N ALA A 158 11.87 -8.31 -4.01
CA ALA A 158 10.72 -7.72 -4.71
C ALA A 158 11.17 -6.82 -5.87
N ARG A 159 12.15 -5.94 -5.62
CA ARG A 159 12.71 -5.03 -6.65
C ARG A 159 13.38 -5.79 -7.79
N ARG A 160 14.12 -6.86 -7.50
CA ARG A 160 14.71 -7.73 -8.55
C ARG A 160 13.65 -8.39 -9.44
N ARG A 161 12.41 -8.53 -8.95
CA ARG A 161 11.25 -8.99 -9.74
C ARG A 161 10.56 -7.85 -10.52
N GLY A 162 11.12 -6.64 -10.51
CA GLY A 162 10.57 -5.50 -11.21
C GLY A 162 9.44 -4.79 -10.46
N LEU A 163 9.27 -5.04 -9.16
CA LEU A 163 8.28 -4.34 -8.35
C LEU A 163 8.88 -3.04 -7.80
N LEU A 164 8.08 -1.98 -7.79
CA LEU A 164 8.37 -0.78 -7.02
C LEU A 164 7.85 -0.97 -5.60
N VAL A 165 8.72 -0.90 -4.59
CA VAL A 165 8.33 -1.01 -3.18
C VAL A 165 8.40 0.36 -2.54
N ILE A 166 7.28 0.81 -1.93
CA ILE A 166 7.12 2.13 -1.33
C ILE A 166 6.57 1.95 0.09
N PRO A 167 7.37 2.18 1.13
CA PRO A 167 6.87 2.22 2.50
C PRO A 167 6.21 3.57 2.81
N ILE A 168 5.11 3.51 3.55
CA ILE A 168 4.43 4.64 4.20
C ILE A 168 4.54 4.41 5.71
N ILE A 169 5.27 5.28 6.38
CA ILE A 169 5.68 5.10 7.77
C ILE A 169 4.83 5.97 8.69
N TYR A 170 4.07 5.35 9.58
CA TYR A 170 3.16 6.00 10.55
C TYR A 170 3.84 6.23 11.90
N THR A 171 5.02 6.82 11.91
CA THR A 171 5.73 7.19 13.13
C THR A 171 6.40 8.54 12.99
N ALA A 172 6.76 9.14 14.13
CA ALA A 172 7.50 10.39 14.14
C ALA A 172 8.86 10.22 13.46
N ARG A 173 9.24 11.20 12.67
CA ARG A 173 10.53 11.24 11.98
C ARG A 173 11.62 11.62 12.98
N THR A 174 12.31 10.64 13.53
CA THR A 174 13.51 10.82 14.35
C THR A 174 14.72 10.29 13.58
N ASP A 175 15.92 10.80 13.87
CA ASP A 175 17.14 10.38 13.15
C ASP A 175 17.40 8.88 13.29
N GLU A 176 17.19 8.32 14.47
CA GLU A 176 17.36 6.89 14.74
C GLU A 176 16.41 6.04 13.91
N ASN A 177 15.12 6.37 13.90
CA ASN A 177 14.13 5.67 13.10
C ASN A 177 14.40 5.79 11.59
N VAL A 178 14.80 6.98 11.14
CA VAL A 178 15.11 7.22 9.72
C VAL A 178 16.24 6.33 9.23
N ASP A 179 17.28 6.12 10.03
CA ASP A 179 18.41 5.28 9.64
C ASP A 179 18.01 3.80 9.56
N ALA A 180 17.20 3.29 10.48
CA ALA A 180 16.65 1.94 10.41
C ALA A 180 15.81 1.74 9.14
N TYR A 181 14.92 2.68 8.82
CA TYR A 181 14.11 2.62 7.60
C TYR A 181 14.94 2.74 6.33
N ARG A 182 16.01 3.57 6.31
CA ARG A 182 16.95 3.63 5.18
C ARG A 182 17.65 2.30 4.95
N ARG A 183 18.01 1.59 6.02
CA ARG A 183 18.62 0.26 5.92
C ARG A 183 17.65 -0.77 5.34
N MET A 184 16.36 -0.69 5.66
CA MET A 184 15.31 -1.60 5.16
C MET A 184 14.88 -1.27 3.73
N TYR A 185 14.58 0.01 3.46
CA TYR A 185 13.88 0.44 2.23
C TYR A 185 14.71 1.33 1.31
N GLU A 186 15.95 1.67 1.71
CA GLU A 186 16.83 2.60 0.99
C GLU A 186 16.25 4.03 0.91
N LYS A 187 16.03 4.56 -0.32
CA LYS A 187 15.69 5.99 -0.50
C LYS A 187 14.19 6.26 -0.70
N SER A 188 13.38 5.23 -0.92
CA SER A 188 11.97 5.42 -1.32
C SER A 188 11.05 5.22 -0.12
N MET A 189 10.90 6.23 0.74
CA MET A 189 9.99 6.16 1.89
C MET A 189 9.19 7.46 2.03
N ILE A 190 7.95 7.33 2.53
CA ILE A 190 7.05 8.43 2.84
C ILE A 190 6.73 8.36 4.32
N PHE A 191 6.92 9.47 5.04
CA PHE A 191 6.49 9.59 6.43
C PHE A 191 5.08 10.19 6.46
N ALA A 192 4.17 9.47 7.08
CA ALA A 192 2.80 9.91 7.30
C ALA A 192 2.70 10.79 8.55
N ASP A 193 3.41 11.91 8.57
CA ASP A 193 3.16 12.96 9.53
C ASP A 193 1.94 13.79 9.08
N SER A 194 1.20 14.35 10.01
CA SER A 194 -0.14 14.88 9.82
C SER A 194 -0.26 16.05 8.82
N VAL A 195 0.83 16.64 8.36
CA VAL A 195 0.81 17.89 7.56
C VAL A 195 1.33 17.70 6.13
N GLY A 196 2.21 16.75 5.89
CA GLY A 196 2.90 16.59 4.58
C GLY A 196 2.39 15.43 3.72
N MET A 197 1.71 14.45 4.32
CA MET A 197 1.37 13.17 3.69
C MET A 197 0.58 13.32 2.40
N LEU A 198 -0.45 14.15 2.37
CA LEU A 198 -1.28 14.33 1.18
C LEU A 198 -0.49 14.88 0.01
N GLY A 199 0.41 15.84 0.22
CA GLY A 199 1.21 16.44 -0.83
C GLY A 199 2.35 15.54 -1.35
N GLU A 200 2.95 14.72 -0.50
CA GLU A 200 3.93 13.71 -0.93
C GLU A 200 3.24 12.58 -1.69
N PHE A 201 2.06 12.21 -1.21
CA PHE A 201 1.23 11.19 -1.83
C PHE A 201 0.73 11.61 -3.21
N GLU A 202 0.19 12.81 -3.34
CA GLU A 202 -0.24 13.38 -4.61
C GLU A 202 0.91 13.41 -5.63
N ARG A 203 2.08 13.92 -5.21
CA ARG A 203 3.29 13.93 -6.05
C ARG A 203 3.72 12.54 -6.50
N LEU A 204 3.60 11.54 -5.62
CA LEU A 204 3.91 10.17 -5.95
C LEU A 204 2.90 9.59 -6.94
N LEU A 205 1.62 9.73 -6.67
CA LEU A 205 0.55 9.26 -7.58
C LEU A 205 0.69 9.89 -8.97
N MET A 206 0.94 11.20 -9.05
CA MET A 206 1.14 11.89 -10.32
C MET A 206 2.34 11.36 -11.12
N LYS A 207 3.40 10.88 -10.45
CA LYS A 207 4.54 10.23 -11.10
C LYS A 207 4.26 8.79 -11.53
N LEU A 208 3.38 8.10 -10.82
CA LEU A 208 3.09 6.68 -11.05
C LEU A 208 1.98 6.45 -12.07
N VAL A 209 1.11 7.44 -12.30
CA VAL A 209 -0.02 7.36 -13.24
C VAL A 209 0.32 7.92 -14.62
N ARG A 210 1.39 8.70 -14.76
CA ARG A 210 1.96 9.12 -16.03
C ARG A 210 2.85 8.03 -16.63
#